data_48c5c0bae62895b80f891f1e9c564d48
#
_entry.id   48c5c0bae62895b80f891f1e9c564d48
#
_cell.length_a   1.000
_cell.length_b   1.000
_cell.length_c   1.000
_cell.angle_alpha   90.00
_cell.angle_beta   90.00
_cell.angle_gamma   90.00
#
_symmetry.space_group_name_H-M   'P 1'
#
loop_
_entity.id
_entity.type
_entity.pdbx_description
1 polymer ?
#
loop_
_entity_poly.entity_id
_entity_poly.type
_entity_poly.pdbx_seq_one_letter_code
_entity_poly.pdbx_strand_id
1 'polypeptide(L)'
;MKIQTKIPDQIGFQLAPMLDIVFLLLIFFVVTQKIILTEQDLNVKVPTAPSTEDEVTRAIDELIVNAREVDGELVITVDGEVFTREQLGVRLSKIVANNKDVPVRIRGDARTSWQSIADVIVTCTEAGVYNSAGSSQLPKEE
;
A
#
# COMPACT_ATOMS: atom_id res chain seq x y z
N MET A 1 39.92 28.40 63.14
CA MET A 1 38.67 27.72 62.73
C MET A 1 38.42 28.08 61.28
N LYS A 2 38.70 27.15 60.28
CA LYS A 2 38.50 27.42 58.88
C LYS A 2 37.16 26.86 58.51
N ILE A 3 36.22 27.73 58.18
CA ILE A 3 34.91 27.38 57.68
C ILE A 3 35.09 27.05 56.17
N GLN A 4 34.99 25.77 55.81
CA GLN A 4 34.91 25.36 54.41
C GLN A 4 33.46 25.51 53.95
N THR A 5 33.24 26.54 53.18
CA THR A 5 31.96 26.72 52.50
C THR A 5 31.92 25.74 51.32
N LYS A 6 31.15 24.66 51.45
CA LYS A 6 30.87 23.71 50.40
C LYS A 6 29.98 24.42 49.39
N ILE A 7 30.52 24.76 48.24
CA ILE A 7 29.75 25.31 47.14
C ILE A 7 28.84 24.14 46.64
N PRO A 8 27.51 24.32 46.60
CA PRO A 8 26.67 23.27 46.06
C PRO A 8 27.00 23.07 44.59
N ASP A 9 27.22 21.81 44.22
CA ASP A 9 27.35 21.41 42.82
C ASP A 9 26.14 21.96 42.03
N GLN A 10 26.44 22.78 41.03
CA GLN A 10 25.42 23.21 40.10
C GLN A 10 24.86 21.94 39.44
N ILE A 11 23.61 21.62 39.70
CA ILE A 11 22.89 20.58 39.00
C ILE A 11 22.77 21.05 37.56
N GLY A 12 23.77 20.71 36.75
CA GLY A 12 23.75 20.96 35.31
C GLY A 12 22.51 20.26 34.75
N PHE A 13 21.67 21.03 34.09
CA PHE A 13 20.51 20.52 33.37
C PHE A 13 21.01 19.48 32.37
N GLN A 14 20.79 18.22 32.66
CA GLN A 14 21.21 17.12 31.78
C GLN A 14 20.29 17.07 30.56
N LEU A 15 20.65 17.78 29.51
CA LEU A 15 19.91 17.82 28.26
C LEU A 15 20.00 16.50 27.49
N ALA A 16 21.08 15.73 27.67
CA ALA A 16 21.34 14.52 26.95
C ALA A 16 20.24 13.45 27.11
N PRO A 17 19.73 13.13 28.31
CA PRO A 17 18.63 12.18 28.45
C PRO A 17 17.33 12.66 27.83
N MET A 18 17.07 13.97 27.84
CA MET A 18 15.86 14.53 27.21
C MET A 18 15.94 14.44 25.68
N LEU A 19 17.10 14.70 25.10
CA LEU A 19 17.33 14.56 23.67
C LEU A 19 17.19 13.11 23.22
N ASP A 20 17.65 12.16 24.02
CA ASP A 20 17.53 10.74 23.71
C ASP A 20 16.07 10.30 23.62
N ILE A 21 15.23 10.71 24.58
CA ILE A 21 13.78 10.40 24.55
C ILE A 21 13.12 11.03 23.33
N VAL A 22 13.42 12.28 22.99
CA VAL A 22 12.87 12.94 21.80
C VAL A 22 13.33 12.25 20.53
N PHE A 23 14.60 11.84 20.47
CA PHE A 23 15.15 11.12 19.32
C PHE A 23 14.50 9.75 19.14
N LEU A 24 14.30 8.99 20.22
CA LEU A 24 13.60 7.69 20.18
C LEU A 24 12.14 7.85 19.73
N LEU A 25 11.43 8.88 20.21
CA LEU A 25 10.09 9.20 19.75
C LEU A 25 10.07 9.54 18.26
N LEU A 26 11.04 10.32 17.78
CA LEU A 26 11.14 10.69 16.38
C LEU A 26 11.38 9.47 15.48
N ILE A 27 12.28 8.56 15.87
CA ILE A 27 12.52 7.31 15.15
C ILE A 27 11.25 6.45 15.16
N PHE A 28 10.59 6.35 16.30
CA PHE A 28 9.34 5.61 16.42
C PHE A 28 8.28 6.13 15.44
N PHE A 29 8.07 7.45 15.38
CA PHE A 29 7.13 8.05 14.43
C PHE A 29 7.56 7.84 12.98
N VAL A 30 8.83 8.00 12.66
CA VAL A 30 9.35 7.77 11.29
C VAL A 30 9.13 6.33 10.84
N VAL A 31 9.38 5.36 11.72
CA VAL A 31 9.19 3.94 11.43
C VAL A 31 7.70 3.59 11.32
N THR A 32 6.87 4.14 12.20
CA THR A 32 5.42 3.86 12.19
C THR A 32 4.69 4.51 11.02
N GLN A 33 5.14 5.66 10.53
CA GLN A 33 4.55 6.30 9.34
C GLN A 33 4.68 5.47 8.06
N LYS A 34 5.69 4.62 7.94
CA LYS A 34 5.86 3.72 6.79
C LYS A 34 4.83 2.57 6.72
N ILE A 35 4.11 2.33 7.80
CA ILE A 35 3.17 1.20 7.89
C ILE A 35 1.79 1.56 7.31
N ILE A 36 1.49 2.83 7.04
CA ILE A 36 0.16 3.29 6.59
C ILE A 36 0.21 3.78 5.13
N LEU A 37 0.99 3.16 4.28
CA LEU A 37 0.71 3.20 2.86
C LEU A 37 -0.28 2.08 2.53
N THR A 38 -1.43 2.13 3.18
CA THR A 38 -2.61 1.45 2.65
C THR A 38 -3.05 2.29 1.47
N GLU A 39 -2.60 1.94 0.30
CA GLU A 39 -3.14 2.46 -0.95
C GLU A 39 -4.61 2.10 -1.06
N GLN A 40 -5.40 2.94 -0.46
CA GLN A 40 -6.78 3.06 -0.82
C GLN A 40 -6.83 4.16 -1.86
N ASP A 41 -6.88 3.79 -3.13
CA ASP A 41 -7.43 4.70 -4.12
C ASP A 41 -8.89 4.95 -3.69
N LEU A 42 -9.09 6.05 -2.96
CA LEU A 42 -10.37 6.42 -2.34
C LEU A 42 -11.48 6.65 -3.38
N ASN A 43 -11.12 6.65 -4.67
CA ASN A 43 -12.07 6.79 -5.77
C ASN A 43 -12.58 5.44 -6.31
N VAL A 44 -12.01 4.31 -5.90
CA VAL A 44 -12.53 2.99 -6.25
C VAL A 44 -13.53 2.56 -5.21
N LYS A 45 -14.82 2.64 -5.53
CA LYS A 45 -15.88 2.05 -4.70
C LYS A 45 -15.80 0.54 -4.80
N VAL A 46 -15.20 -0.08 -3.79
CA VAL A 46 -15.11 -1.54 -3.71
C VAL A 46 -16.50 -2.13 -3.47
N PRO A 47 -16.93 -3.18 -4.19
CA PRO A 47 -18.20 -3.88 -4.05
C PRO A 47 -18.34 -4.58 -2.72
N THR A 48 -19.49 -4.47 -2.19
CA THR A 48 -19.92 -5.37 -1.14
C THR A 48 -20.58 -6.58 -1.80
N ALA A 49 -19.78 -7.60 -2.13
CA ALA A 49 -20.37 -8.94 -2.21
C ALA A 49 -20.77 -9.33 -0.77
N PRO A 50 -21.85 -10.08 -0.53
CA PRO A 50 -22.10 -10.68 0.77
C PRO A 50 -20.96 -11.68 1.01
N SER A 51 -19.89 -11.21 1.58
CA SER A 51 -18.75 -12.02 1.95
C SER A 51 -19.08 -12.74 3.21
N THR A 52 -19.09 -14.05 3.13
CA THR A 52 -18.63 -14.86 4.24
C THR A 52 -17.39 -14.20 4.81
N GLU A 53 -17.43 -13.87 6.10
CA GLU A 53 -16.33 -13.23 6.85
C GLU A 53 -15.12 -14.16 6.88
N ASP A 54 -14.41 -14.25 5.77
CA ASP A 54 -13.02 -14.63 5.82
C ASP A 54 -12.22 -13.32 5.80
N GLU A 55 -11.75 -12.91 6.97
CA GLU A 55 -10.65 -11.96 7.11
C GLU A 55 -9.53 -12.43 6.20
N VAL A 56 -9.50 -11.89 5.00
CA VAL A 56 -8.38 -12.10 4.08
C VAL A 56 -7.17 -11.49 4.77
N THR A 57 -6.42 -12.35 5.46
CA THR A 57 -5.08 -12.04 5.94
C THR A 57 -4.32 -11.50 4.72
N ARG A 58 -4.13 -10.17 4.68
CA ARG A 58 -3.36 -9.55 3.61
C ARG A 58 -1.97 -10.18 3.64
N ALA A 59 -1.62 -10.90 2.60
CA ALA A 59 -0.23 -11.31 2.42
C ALA A 59 0.60 -10.03 2.39
N ILE A 60 1.67 -10.00 3.18
CA ILE A 60 2.49 -8.80 3.43
C ILE A 60 3.12 -8.23 2.13
N ASP A 61 3.10 -9.01 1.04
CA ASP A 61 3.69 -8.67 -0.26
C ASP A 61 2.69 -8.78 -1.43
N GLU A 62 1.40 -8.54 -1.18
CA GLU A 62 0.38 -8.59 -2.23
C GLU A 62 0.42 -7.31 -3.09
N LEU A 63 0.60 -7.47 -4.40
CA LEU A 63 0.53 -6.37 -5.36
C LEU A 63 -0.92 -6.08 -5.74
N ILE A 64 -1.37 -4.85 -5.56
CA ILE A 64 -2.74 -4.43 -5.88
C ILE A 64 -2.73 -3.63 -7.18
N VAL A 65 -3.45 -4.14 -8.17
CA VAL A 65 -3.69 -3.49 -9.46
C VAL A 65 -5.12 -2.97 -9.49
N ASN A 66 -5.28 -1.65 -9.46
CA ASN A 66 -6.58 -0.99 -9.55
C ASN A 66 -6.86 -0.64 -11.02
N ALA A 67 -8.01 -1.05 -11.53
CA ALA A 67 -8.48 -0.74 -12.87
C ALA A 67 -9.77 0.09 -12.78
N ARG A 68 -9.77 1.27 -13.41
CA ARG A 68 -10.95 2.11 -13.53
C ARG A 68 -11.06 2.69 -14.94
N GLU A 69 -12.25 3.01 -15.35
CA GLU A 69 -12.52 3.68 -16.61
C GLU A 69 -12.89 5.13 -16.34
N VAL A 70 -12.16 6.06 -16.94
CA VAL A 70 -12.40 7.51 -16.84
C VAL A 70 -12.58 8.04 -18.26
N ASP A 71 -13.72 8.62 -18.55
CA ASP A 71 -14.07 9.16 -19.89
C ASP A 71 -13.90 8.14 -21.04
N GLY A 72 -14.13 6.85 -20.75
CA GLY A 72 -14.00 5.76 -21.72
C GLY A 72 -12.57 5.26 -21.91
N GLU A 73 -11.61 5.76 -21.14
CA GLU A 73 -10.21 5.32 -21.15
C GLU A 73 -9.87 4.51 -19.90
N LEU A 74 -9.19 3.38 -20.10
CA LEU A 74 -8.75 2.52 -19.02
C LEU A 74 -7.53 3.12 -18.29
N VAL A 75 -7.71 3.45 -17.05
CA VAL A 75 -6.66 3.92 -16.14
C VAL A 75 -6.30 2.81 -15.16
N ILE A 76 -5.05 2.39 -15.19
CA ILE A 76 -4.51 1.35 -14.30
C ILE A 76 -3.61 2.02 -13.27
N THR A 77 -3.84 1.74 -12.00
CA THR A 77 -3.03 2.29 -10.90
C THR A 77 -2.43 1.14 -10.07
N VAL A 78 -1.13 1.18 -9.89
CA VAL A 78 -0.38 0.24 -9.05
C VAL A 78 0.51 1.06 -8.13
N ASP A 79 0.46 0.81 -6.84
CA ASP A 79 1.25 1.55 -5.84
C ASP A 79 1.11 3.10 -5.94
N GLY A 80 -0.09 3.62 -6.30
CA GLY A 80 -0.37 5.06 -6.46
C GLY A 80 0.13 5.66 -7.78
N GLU A 81 0.85 4.91 -8.59
CA GLU A 81 1.33 5.34 -9.90
C GLU A 81 0.39 4.87 -11.02
N VAL A 82 0.18 5.73 -12.00
CA VAL A 82 -0.65 5.41 -13.17
C VAL A 82 0.21 4.74 -14.24
N PHE A 83 -0.28 3.64 -14.77
CA PHE A 83 0.39 2.86 -15.81
C PHE A 83 -0.50 2.72 -17.05
N THR A 84 0.13 2.68 -18.22
CA THR A 84 -0.52 2.15 -19.41
C THR A 84 -0.49 0.62 -19.36
N ARG A 85 -1.30 -0.04 -20.20
CA ARG A 85 -1.34 -1.50 -20.29
C ARG A 85 0.04 -2.10 -20.58
N GLU A 86 0.80 -1.49 -21.50
CA GLU A 86 2.14 -1.92 -21.88
C GLU A 86 3.14 -1.76 -20.74
N GLN A 87 3.07 -0.62 -20.04
CA GLN A 87 3.92 -0.33 -18.89
C GLN A 87 3.65 -1.30 -17.74
N LEU A 88 2.37 -1.64 -17.50
CA LEU A 88 1.98 -2.64 -16.50
C LEU A 88 2.62 -4.00 -16.82
N GLY A 89 2.54 -4.46 -18.07
CA GLY A 89 3.14 -5.73 -18.50
C GLY A 89 4.64 -5.77 -18.25
N VAL A 90 5.36 -4.71 -18.59
CA VAL A 90 6.81 -4.59 -18.35
C VAL A 90 7.13 -4.59 -16.85
N ARG A 91 6.35 -3.86 -16.05
CA ARG A 91 6.52 -3.78 -14.59
C ARG A 91 6.32 -5.14 -13.93
N LEU A 92 5.23 -5.83 -14.28
CA LEU A 92 4.91 -7.14 -13.76
C LEU A 92 5.95 -8.19 -14.16
N SER A 93 6.41 -8.20 -15.41
CA SER A 93 7.44 -9.12 -15.86
C SER A 93 8.74 -8.99 -15.05
N LYS A 94 9.13 -7.78 -14.66
CA LYS A 94 10.28 -7.53 -13.80
C LYS A 94 10.07 -8.06 -12.38
N ILE A 95 8.86 -7.91 -11.85
CA ILE A 95 8.52 -8.40 -10.50
C ILE A 95 8.52 -9.93 -10.48
N VAL A 96 7.88 -10.56 -11.46
CA VAL A 96 7.80 -12.02 -11.60
C VAL A 96 9.18 -12.64 -11.84
N ALA A 97 10.09 -11.95 -12.54
CA ALA A 97 11.46 -12.41 -12.72
C ALA A 97 12.22 -12.56 -11.39
N ASN A 98 11.91 -11.73 -10.41
CA ASN A 98 12.49 -11.77 -9.07
C ASN A 98 11.72 -12.70 -8.11
N ASN A 99 10.41 -12.75 -8.23
CA ASN A 99 9.55 -13.60 -7.42
C ASN A 99 8.37 -14.11 -8.25
N LYS A 100 8.38 -15.41 -8.56
CA LYS A 100 7.38 -16.06 -9.44
C LYS A 100 6.01 -16.24 -8.76
N ASP A 101 5.96 -16.21 -7.44
CA ASP A 101 4.75 -16.50 -6.66
C ASP A 101 4.12 -15.23 -6.05
N VAL A 102 4.42 -14.04 -6.61
CA VAL A 102 3.82 -12.79 -6.15
C VAL A 102 2.31 -12.85 -6.30
N PRO A 103 1.54 -12.73 -5.21
CA PRO A 103 0.10 -12.63 -5.30
C PRO A 103 -0.29 -11.26 -5.85
N VAL A 104 -1.07 -11.24 -6.92
CA VAL A 104 -1.58 -10.01 -7.54
C VAL A 104 -3.10 -9.96 -7.36
N ARG A 105 -3.58 -8.89 -6.75
CA ARG A 105 -5.02 -8.64 -6.63
C ARG A 105 -5.44 -7.56 -7.61
N ILE A 106 -6.38 -7.91 -8.48
CA ILE A 106 -6.96 -6.98 -9.45
C ILE A 106 -8.26 -6.44 -8.87
N ARG A 107 -8.37 -5.13 -8.74
CA ARG A 107 -9.58 -4.42 -8.30
C ARG A 107 -10.15 -3.62 -9.45
N GLY A 108 -11.36 -3.95 -9.88
CA GLY A 108 -12.10 -3.18 -10.86
C GLY A 108 -13.08 -2.22 -10.19
N ASP A 109 -13.21 -0.98 -10.68
CA ASP A 109 -14.30 -0.08 -10.29
C ASP A 109 -15.63 -0.65 -10.83
N ALA A 110 -16.73 -0.46 -10.11
CA ALA A 110 -18.07 -0.91 -10.48
C ALA A 110 -18.55 -0.38 -11.83
N ARG A 111 -18.00 0.75 -12.28
CA ARG A 111 -18.31 1.39 -13.55
C ARG A 111 -17.39 0.98 -14.70
N THR A 112 -16.35 0.20 -14.39
CA THR A 112 -15.40 -0.26 -15.41
C THR A 112 -16.03 -1.38 -16.22
N SER A 113 -15.88 -1.32 -17.54
CA SER A 113 -16.40 -2.35 -18.43
C SER A 113 -15.71 -3.70 -18.15
N TRP A 114 -16.46 -4.79 -18.31
CA TRP A 114 -15.88 -6.14 -18.16
C TRP A 114 -14.71 -6.37 -19.13
N GLN A 115 -14.80 -5.80 -20.32
CA GLN A 115 -13.74 -5.91 -21.31
C GLN A 115 -12.42 -5.29 -20.81
N SER A 116 -12.47 -4.12 -20.18
CA SER A 116 -11.30 -3.45 -19.62
C SER A 116 -10.67 -4.26 -18.48
N ILE A 117 -11.49 -4.89 -17.64
CA ILE A 117 -11.00 -5.77 -16.57
C ILE A 117 -10.36 -7.03 -17.16
N ALA A 118 -11.00 -7.64 -18.18
CA ALA A 118 -10.45 -8.80 -18.86
C ALA A 118 -9.09 -8.50 -19.52
N ASP A 119 -8.94 -7.32 -20.12
CA ASP A 119 -7.68 -6.87 -20.71
C ASP A 119 -6.56 -6.75 -19.67
N VAL A 120 -6.86 -6.28 -18.47
CA VAL A 120 -5.88 -6.23 -17.35
C VAL A 120 -5.50 -7.64 -16.91
N ILE A 121 -6.46 -8.55 -16.77
CA ILE A 121 -6.22 -9.96 -16.41
C ILE A 121 -5.32 -10.63 -17.44
N VAL A 122 -5.59 -10.43 -18.72
CA VAL A 122 -4.76 -10.98 -19.82
C VAL A 122 -3.34 -10.43 -19.73
N THR A 123 -3.19 -9.13 -19.51
CA THR A 123 -1.86 -8.50 -19.36
C THR A 123 -1.09 -9.09 -18.16
N CYS A 124 -1.75 -9.33 -17.04
CA CYS A 124 -1.13 -9.97 -15.88
C CYS A 124 -0.68 -11.41 -16.21
N THR A 125 -1.52 -12.18 -16.92
CA THR A 125 -1.21 -13.56 -17.30
C THR A 125 -0.05 -13.62 -18.30
N GLU A 126 -0.03 -12.74 -19.30
CA GLU A 126 1.07 -12.62 -20.28
C GLU A 126 2.40 -12.23 -19.61
N ALA A 127 2.35 -11.44 -18.53
CA ALA A 127 3.52 -11.09 -17.74
C ALA A 127 4.02 -12.23 -16.84
N GLY A 128 3.30 -13.37 -16.80
CA GLY A 128 3.66 -14.56 -16.01
C GLY A 128 3.09 -14.59 -14.59
N VAL A 129 2.07 -13.78 -14.31
CA VAL A 129 1.35 -13.81 -13.03
C VAL A 129 0.28 -14.91 -13.09
N TYR A 130 0.50 -15.99 -12.33
CA TYR A 130 -0.45 -17.11 -12.25
C TYR A 130 -1.30 -17.11 -10.97
N ASN A 131 -0.87 -16.35 -9.96
CA ASN A 131 -1.59 -16.22 -8.70
C ASN A 131 -2.31 -14.86 -8.65
N SER A 132 -3.39 -14.73 -9.41
CA SER A 132 -4.20 -13.51 -9.44
C SER A 132 -5.59 -13.78 -8.88
N ALA A 133 -6.03 -12.91 -7.96
CA ALA A 133 -7.41 -12.86 -7.48
C ALA A 133 -8.08 -11.58 -7.99
N GLY A 134 -9.26 -11.72 -8.58
CA GLY A 134 -10.06 -10.60 -9.04
C GLY A 134 -11.22 -10.32 -8.09
N SER A 135 -11.46 -9.06 -7.78
CA SER A 135 -12.70 -8.62 -7.15
C SER A 135 -13.32 -7.52 -8.01
N SER A 136 -14.52 -7.74 -8.53
CA SER A 136 -15.28 -6.72 -9.20
C SER A 136 -16.59 -6.46 -8.47
N GLN A 137 -17.08 -5.23 -8.54
CA GLN A 137 -18.40 -4.90 -8.00
C GLN A 137 -19.44 -4.87 -9.10
N LEU A 138 -20.59 -5.47 -8.78
CA LEU A 138 -21.80 -5.21 -9.52
C LEU A 138 -22.40 -3.88 -9.04
N PRO A 139 -22.88 -3.01 -9.94
CA PRO A 139 -23.61 -1.81 -9.54
C PRO A 139 -24.84 -2.24 -8.74
N LYS A 140 -25.11 -1.53 -7.63
CA LYS A 140 -26.41 -1.66 -6.96
C LYS A 140 -27.45 -1.08 -7.93
N GLU A 141 -28.39 -1.90 -8.36
CA GLU A 141 -29.64 -1.43 -8.93
C GLU A 141 -30.37 -0.60 -7.85
N GLU A 142 -30.59 0.66 -8.12
CA GLU A 142 -31.52 1.50 -7.38
C GLU A 142 -32.94 1.25 -7.86
#